data_eee4838fdf1fb91abb9e7964a0be7ae9
#
_entry.id   eee4838fdf1fb91abb9e7964a0be7ae9
#
_cell.length_a   1.000
_cell.length_b   1.000
_cell.length_c   1.000
_cell.angle_alpha   90.00
_cell.angle_beta   90.00
_cell.angle_gamma   90.00
#
_symmetry.space_group_name_H-M   'P 1'
#
loop_
_entity.id
_entity.type
_entity.pdbx_description
1 polymer ?
#
loop_
_entity_poly.entity_id
_entity_poly.type
_entity_poly.pdbx_seq_one_letter_code
_entity_poly.pdbx_strand_id
1 'polypeptide(L)'
;MSTLRRTLTSALSATVLAAGLALGAAAPASAASCPSSASPKIPGGKAHWTLSCRGGTLKVYGWVEDTRQEGDCANVSVWPGGGHHWKLVSACGWGERKNFDFAFAGTTTANVYLYLGR
;
A
#
# COMPACT_ATOMS: atom_id res chain seq x y z
N MET A 1 -0.31 -11.44 38.45
CA MET A 1 -1.72 -11.31 38.12
C MET A 1 -1.96 -10.26 37.08
N SER A 2 -1.73 -9.01 37.38
CA SER A 2 -2.04 -7.95 36.43
C SER A 2 -1.25 -8.07 35.13
N THR A 3 -0.12 -8.69 35.19
CA THR A 3 0.73 -8.85 34.01
C THR A 3 0.02 -9.63 32.89
N LEU A 4 -0.69 -10.66 33.28
CA LEU A 4 -1.37 -11.48 32.31
C LEU A 4 -2.45 -10.72 31.57
N ARG A 5 -3.17 -9.91 32.29
CA ARG A 5 -4.22 -9.14 31.68
C ARG A 5 -3.69 -8.18 30.62
N ARG A 6 -2.58 -7.56 30.89
CA ARG A 6 -1.98 -6.63 29.94
C ARG A 6 -1.58 -7.36 28.65
N THR A 7 -1.04 -8.53 28.82
CA THR A 7 -0.63 -9.32 27.65
C THR A 7 -1.81 -9.66 26.76
N LEU A 8 -2.91 -10.03 27.39
CA LEU A 8 -4.11 -10.36 26.63
C LEU A 8 -4.63 -9.18 25.85
N THR A 9 -4.60 -8.02 26.47
CA THR A 9 -5.07 -6.82 25.80
C THR A 9 -4.27 -6.54 24.54
N SER A 10 -2.97 -6.69 24.61
CA SER A 10 -2.13 -6.47 23.44
C SER A 10 -2.48 -7.42 22.33
N ALA A 11 -2.70 -8.68 22.66
CA ALA A 11 -3.03 -9.67 21.66
C ALA A 11 -4.35 -9.34 20.96
N LEU A 12 -5.31 -8.86 21.71
CA LEU A 12 -6.58 -8.48 21.13
C LEU A 12 -6.44 -7.35 20.12
N SER A 13 -5.62 -6.39 20.44
CA SER A 13 -5.41 -5.27 19.52
C SER A 13 -4.87 -5.74 18.19
N ALA A 14 -3.89 -6.62 18.22
CA ALA A 14 -3.31 -7.15 16.99
C ALA A 14 -4.36 -7.92 16.19
N THR A 15 -5.19 -8.68 16.88
CA THR A 15 -6.22 -9.45 16.21
C THR A 15 -7.23 -8.56 15.50
N VAL A 16 -7.59 -7.48 16.12
CA VAL A 16 -8.55 -6.56 15.51
C VAL A 16 -8.01 -6.01 14.20
N LEU A 17 -6.75 -5.65 14.17
CA LEU A 17 -6.14 -5.15 12.95
C LEU A 17 -6.17 -6.19 11.86
N ALA A 18 -5.85 -7.41 12.18
CA ALA A 18 -5.88 -8.50 11.20
C ALA A 18 -7.29 -8.70 10.65
N ALA A 19 -8.28 -8.62 11.50
CA ALA A 19 -9.65 -8.77 11.05
C ALA A 19 -10.05 -7.65 10.09
N GLY A 20 -9.60 -6.45 10.36
CA GLY A 20 -9.86 -5.34 9.47
C GLY A 20 -9.29 -5.57 8.08
N LEU A 21 -8.13 -6.18 8.00
CA LEU A 21 -7.53 -6.49 6.70
C LEU A 21 -8.36 -7.48 5.92
N ALA A 22 -8.93 -8.46 6.61
CA ALA A 22 -9.70 -9.49 5.95
C ALA A 22 -10.96 -8.96 5.31
N LEU A 23 -11.49 -7.87 5.80
CA LEU A 23 -12.74 -7.32 5.31
C LEU A 23 -12.55 -6.39 4.11
N GLY A 24 -11.36 -5.90 3.92
CA GLY A 24 -11.12 -4.88 2.94
C GLY A 24 -10.85 -5.45 1.56
N ALA A 25 -11.36 -4.79 0.53
CA ALA A 25 -10.96 -5.05 -0.83
C ALA A 25 -9.67 -4.34 -1.18
N ALA A 26 -9.14 -3.57 -0.26
CA ALA A 26 -7.91 -2.82 -0.45
C ALA A 26 -6.89 -3.21 0.61
N ALA A 27 -5.63 -3.20 0.24
CA ALA A 27 -4.58 -3.34 1.23
C ALA A 27 -4.59 -2.08 2.10
N PRO A 28 -4.37 -2.23 3.40
CA PRO A 28 -4.38 -1.08 4.28
C PRO A 28 -3.29 -0.11 3.87
N ALA A 29 -3.66 1.14 3.88
CA ALA A 29 -2.68 2.18 3.74
C ALA A 29 -1.85 2.19 4.99
N SER A 30 -0.58 2.27 4.83
CA SER A 30 0.26 2.62 5.94
C SER A 30 0.94 3.91 5.58
N ALA A 31 0.90 4.86 6.51
CA ALA A 31 1.74 6.03 6.38
C ALA A 31 3.15 5.53 6.53
N ALA A 32 3.80 5.26 5.42
CA ALA A 32 5.12 4.71 5.44
C ALA A 32 6.14 5.82 5.24
N SER A 33 7.24 5.72 5.95
CA SER A 33 8.37 6.63 5.75
C SER A 33 9.50 5.84 5.12
N CYS A 34 10.38 6.54 4.42
CA CYS A 34 11.52 5.89 3.77
C CYS A 34 12.64 5.61 4.79
N PRO A 35 13.39 4.53 4.63
CA PRO A 35 13.17 3.51 3.61
C PRO A 35 12.14 2.48 4.06
N SER A 36 11.33 2.01 3.14
CA SER A 36 10.40 0.93 3.44
C SER A 36 9.95 0.27 2.15
N SER A 37 9.39 -0.92 2.25
CA SER A 37 8.82 -1.59 1.10
C SER A 37 7.66 -2.48 1.56
N ALA A 38 6.78 -2.80 0.62
CA ALA A 38 5.63 -3.63 0.88
C ALA A 38 5.28 -4.43 -0.36
N SER A 39 4.65 -5.58 -0.16
CA SER A 39 4.23 -6.45 -1.25
C SER A 39 2.80 -6.91 -0.99
N PRO A 40 1.82 -6.00 -1.05
CA PRO A 40 0.45 -6.36 -0.73
C PRO A 40 -0.18 -7.20 -1.82
N LYS A 41 -1.18 -7.96 -1.41
CA LYS A 41 -1.93 -8.83 -2.29
C LYS A 41 -3.39 -8.83 -1.85
N ILE A 42 -4.29 -8.62 -2.79
CA ILE A 42 -5.73 -8.67 -2.55
C ILE A 42 -6.34 -9.57 -3.62
N PRO A 43 -7.57 -10.02 -3.44
CA PRO A 43 -8.23 -10.75 -4.51
C PRO A 43 -8.31 -9.87 -5.75
N GLY A 44 -7.72 -10.33 -6.84
CA GLY A 44 -7.73 -9.60 -8.11
C GLY A 44 -6.55 -8.69 -8.37
N GLY A 45 -5.66 -8.53 -7.41
CA GLY A 45 -4.50 -7.67 -7.63
C GLY A 45 -3.35 -7.94 -6.68
N LYS A 46 -2.15 -7.61 -7.13
CA LYS A 46 -0.99 -7.62 -6.26
C LYS A 46 -0.04 -6.51 -6.70
N ALA A 47 0.80 -6.10 -5.79
CA ALA A 47 1.72 -5.02 -6.06
C ALA A 47 2.97 -5.17 -5.21
N HIS A 48 3.97 -4.42 -5.58
CA HIS A 48 5.17 -4.27 -4.77
C HIS A 48 5.64 -2.83 -4.93
N TRP A 49 6.01 -2.20 -3.82
CA TRP A 49 6.58 -0.86 -3.90
C TRP A 49 7.65 -0.66 -2.85
N THR A 50 8.52 0.27 -3.14
CA THR A 50 9.59 0.69 -2.26
C THR A 50 9.54 2.20 -2.13
N LEU A 51 9.73 2.68 -0.90
CA LEU A 51 9.92 4.09 -0.60
C LEU A 51 11.39 4.31 -0.29
N SER A 52 12.01 5.26 -0.99
CA SER A 52 13.42 5.56 -0.83
C SER A 52 13.58 7.07 -0.82
N CYS A 53 14.39 7.59 0.09
CA CYS A 53 14.66 9.03 0.17
C CYS A 53 16.11 9.31 -0.13
N ARG A 54 16.34 10.31 -0.95
CA ARG A 54 17.68 10.71 -1.30
C ARG A 54 17.68 12.20 -1.65
N GLY A 55 18.54 12.96 -1.00
CA GLY A 55 18.68 14.36 -1.31
C GLY A 55 17.41 15.17 -1.16
N GLY A 56 16.59 14.84 -0.18
CA GLY A 56 15.34 15.56 0.05
C GLY A 56 14.20 15.14 -0.84
N THR A 57 14.36 14.08 -1.61
CA THR A 57 13.32 13.59 -2.52
C THR A 57 12.90 12.20 -2.13
N LEU A 58 11.59 11.99 -2.01
CA LEU A 58 11.00 10.68 -1.80
C LEU A 58 10.71 10.05 -3.15
N LYS A 59 11.18 8.83 -3.35
CA LYS A 59 10.81 8.05 -4.53
C LYS A 59 9.92 6.89 -4.09
N VAL A 60 8.83 6.69 -4.82
CA VAL A 60 7.94 5.55 -4.62
C VAL A 60 7.89 4.81 -5.94
N TYR A 61 8.42 3.61 -5.98
CA TYR A 61 8.54 2.86 -7.21
C TYR A 61 8.24 1.40 -6.99
N GLY A 62 7.81 0.75 -8.04
CA GLY A 62 7.46 -0.65 -8.01
C GLY A 62 6.57 -1.04 -9.17
N TRP A 63 5.61 -1.92 -8.90
CA TRP A 63 4.71 -2.38 -9.94
C TRP A 63 3.37 -2.79 -9.33
N VAL A 64 2.35 -2.85 -10.18
CA VAL A 64 1.02 -3.36 -9.85
C VAL A 64 0.62 -4.34 -10.95
N GLU A 65 -0.06 -5.41 -10.57
CA GLU A 65 -0.46 -6.46 -11.50
C GLU A 65 -1.92 -6.83 -11.28
N ASP A 66 -2.65 -6.95 -12.38
CA ASP A 66 -4.02 -7.45 -12.41
C ASP A 66 -3.95 -8.98 -12.42
N THR A 67 -4.47 -9.63 -11.40
CA THR A 67 -4.40 -11.09 -11.27
C THR A 67 -5.73 -11.78 -11.51
N ARG A 68 -6.72 -11.07 -12.03
CA ARG A 68 -8.06 -11.61 -12.24
C ARG A 68 -8.58 -11.26 -13.62
N GLN A 69 -9.40 -12.14 -14.17
CA GLN A 69 -9.90 -12.03 -15.53
C GLN A 69 -11.07 -11.06 -15.67
N GLU A 70 -11.62 -10.60 -14.58
CA GLU A 70 -12.76 -9.68 -14.63
C GLU A 70 -12.35 -8.30 -15.12
N GLY A 71 -13.34 -7.47 -15.40
CA GLY A 71 -13.11 -6.17 -15.99
C GLY A 71 -12.56 -5.10 -15.06
N ASP A 72 -12.27 -5.42 -13.82
CA ASP A 72 -11.69 -4.45 -12.89
C ASP A 72 -10.21 -4.27 -13.13
N CYS A 73 -9.71 -3.11 -12.79
CA CYS A 73 -8.28 -2.83 -12.80
C CYS A 73 -7.71 -3.00 -11.41
N ALA A 74 -6.46 -3.40 -11.33
CA ALA A 74 -5.70 -3.33 -10.08
C ALA A 74 -5.00 -1.97 -10.06
N ASN A 75 -5.24 -1.21 -9.01
CA ASN A 75 -4.78 0.17 -8.93
C ASN A 75 -3.85 0.36 -7.74
N VAL A 76 -2.83 1.18 -7.94
CA VAL A 76 -2.02 1.68 -6.83
C VAL A 76 -2.13 3.19 -6.83
N SER A 77 -2.55 3.76 -5.70
CA SER A 77 -2.55 5.20 -5.52
C SER A 77 -1.51 5.58 -4.48
N VAL A 78 -0.82 6.67 -4.73
CA VAL A 78 0.26 7.15 -3.88
C VAL A 78 -0.10 8.56 -3.43
N TRP A 79 -0.19 8.75 -2.13
CA TRP A 79 -0.58 10.02 -1.51
C TRP A 79 0.60 10.52 -0.68
N PRO A 80 1.48 11.33 -1.27
CA PRO A 80 2.64 11.84 -0.53
C PRO A 80 2.22 12.86 0.51
N GLY A 81 2.99 12.94 1.59
CA GLY A 81 2.79 14.00 2.56
C GLY A 81 3.21 15.35 2.01
N GLY A 82 2.86 16.41 2.73
CA GLY A 82 3.32 17.74 2.37
C GLY A 82 2.56 18.42 1.26
N GLY A 83 1.35 17.98 0.95
CA GLY A 83 0.50 18.70 -0.01
C GLY A 83 0.79 18.44 -1.48
N HIS A 84 1.58 17.44 -1.78
CA HIS A 84 1.82 17.05 -3.17
C HIS A 84 0.61 16.39 -3.77
N HIS A 85 0.48 16.46 -5.09
CA HIS A 85 -0.58 15.77 -5.80
C HIS A 85 -0.38 14.27 -5.72
N TRP A 86 -1.47 13.56 -5.53
CA TRP A 86 -1.43 12.10 -5.52
C TRP A 86 -1.24 11.54 -6.94
N LYS A 87 -0.76 10.33 -7.02
CA LYS A 87 -0.52 9.63 -8.28
C LYS A 87 -1.29 8.33 -8.31
N LEU A 88 -1.66 7.89 -9.50
CA LEU A 88 -2.39 6.66 -9.72
C LEU A 88 -1.76 5.88 -10.86
N VAL A 89 -1.63 4.57 -10.68
CA VAL A 89 -1.24 3.67 -11.75
C VAL A 89 -2.20 2.49 -11.75
N SER A 90 -2.59 2.02 -12.93
CA SER A 90 -3.60 0.99 -13.08
C SER A 90 -3.15 -0.08 -14.05
N ALA A 91 -3.33 -1.34 -13.68
CA ALA A 91 -3.15 -2.49 -14.54
C ALA A 91 -4.53 -3.08 -14.79
N CYS A 92 -4.97 -3.10 -16.04
CA CYS A 92 -6.36 -3.37 -16.38
C CYS A 92 -6.57 -4.62 -17.21
N GLY A 93 -5.56 -5.39 -17.50
CA GLY A 93 -5.68 -6.64 -18.23
C GLY A 93 -5.17 -7.79 -17.39
N TRP A 94 -5.86 -8.92 -17.45
CA TRP A 94 -5.44 -10.10 -16.67
C TRP A 94 -3.98 -10.45 -16.98
N GLY A 95 -3.17 -10.47 -15.95
CA GLY A 95 -1.75 -10.72 -16.07
C GLY A 95 -0.93 -9.50 -16.44
N GLU A 96 -1.57 -8.36 -16.66
CA GLU A 96 -0.86 -7.14 -16.98
C GLU A 96 -0.17 -6.61 -15.73
N ARG A 97 1.08 -6.20 -15.90
CA ARG A 97 1.87 -5.57 -14.85
C ARG A 97 2.33 -4.21 -15.33
N LYS A 98 2.09 -3.20 -14.51
CA LYS A 98 2.50 -1.83 -14.79
C LYS A 98 3.54 -1.41 -13.79
N ASN A 99 4.67 -0.95 -14.26
CA ASN A 99 5.71 -0.38 -13.41
C ASN A 99 5.41 1.09 -13.16
N PHE A 100 5.86 1.58 -12.02
CA PHE A 100 5.74 3.00 -11.71
C PHE A 100 6.97 3.49 -10.97
N ASP A 101 7.22 4.79 -11.07
CA ASP A 101 8.35 5.42 -10.41
C ASP A 101 7.99 6.89 -10.26
N PHE A 102 7.59 7.27 -9.05
CA PHE A 102 7.16 8.64 -8.74
C PHE A 102 8.17 9.28 -7.80
N ALA A 103 8.40 10.56 -8.00
CA ALA A 103 9.32 11.33 -7.16
C ALA A 103 8.61 12.56 -6.60
N PHE A 104 8.83 12.83 -5.31
CA PHE A 104 8.21 13.95 -4.61
C PHE A 104 9.26 14.63 -3.78
N ALA A 105 9.54 15.88 -4.12
CA ALA A 105 10.54 16.65 -3.39
C ALA A 105 9.95 17.16 -2.07
N GLY A 106 10.77 17.19 -1.04
CA GLY A 106 10.37 17.82 0.21
C GLY A 106 9.48 17.01 1.11
N THR A 107 9.36 15.71 0.88
CA THR A 107 8.60 14.85 1.77
C THR A 107 9.36 13.54 1.99
N THR A 108 9.05 12.86 3.10
CA THR A 108 9.69 11.59 3.42
C THR A 108 8.65 10.50 3.67
N THR A 109 7.37 10.81 3.51
CA THR A 109 6.28 9.86 3.81
C THR A 109 5.27 9.84 2.69
N ALA A 110 4.58 8.73 2.55
CA ALA A 110 3.47 8.58 1.63
C ALA A 110 2.53 7.49 2.14
N ASN A 111 1.25 7.65 1.83
CA ASN A 111 0.28 6.57 1.99
C ASN A 111 0.11 5.91 0.62
N VAL A 112 0.25 4.61 0.57
CA VAL A 112 0.17 3.86 -0.68
C VAL A 112 -0.91 2.80 -0.53
N TYR A 113 -1.81 2.73 -1.51
CA TYR A 113 -2.95 1.84 -1.46
C TYR A 113 -2.99 0.95 -2.69
N LEU A 114 -3.32 -0.32 -2.50
CA LEU A 114 -3.66 -1.24 -3.59
C LEU A 114 -5.16 -1.52 -3.49
N TYR A 115 -5.89 -1.34 -4.58
CA TYR A 115 -7.33 -1.59 -4.59
C TYR A 115 -7.81 -1.93 -6.00
N LEU A 116 -9.00 -2.53 -6.08
CA LEU A 116 -9.62 -2.82 -7.37
C LEU A 116 -10.63 -1.74 -7.72
N GLY A 117 -10.75 -1.47 -9.02
CA GLY A 117 -11.71 -0.52 -9.50
C GLY A 117 -11.54 -0.30 -10.99
N ARG A 118 -12.43 0.53 -11.55
CA ARG A 118 -12.40 0.83 -12.98
C ARG A 118 -11.97 2.23 -13.27
#